data_0434d4ca9224fdb78863ec07167b11e1
#
_entry.id   0434d4ca9224fdb78863ec07167b11e1
#
_cell.length_a   1.000
_cell.length_b   1.000
_cell.length_c   1.000
_cell.angle_alpha   90.00
_cell.angle_beta   90.00
_cell.angle_gamma   90.00
#
_symmetry.space_group_name_H-M   'P 1'
#
loop_
_entity.id
_entity.type
_entity.pdbx_description
1 polymer ?
#
loop_
_entity_poly.entity_id
_entity_poly.type
_entity_poly.pdbx_seq_one_letter_code
_entity_poly.pdbx_strand_id
1 'polypeptide(L)'
;MGTVPDTHEAIIDKESFEKVQALLKRDTRSAPKSRELHLFSGFLRCADCGKAITRSQSGKNVYYACSTYKNRSRLACSMHSIKHNRLEAAVLFAIQQQVHLAVSYSELVARINSAPIKKASLSDWTI
;
A
#
# COMPACT_ATOMS: atom_id res chain seq x y z
N MET A 1 -14.05 -10.31 -33.14
CA MET A 1 -12.95 -9.46 -33.60
C MET A 1 -11.66 -10.08 -33.10
N GLY A 2 -10.83 -10.59 -34.03
CA GLY A 2 -9.51 -11.17 -33.69
C GLY A 2 -8.50 -10.04 -33.53
N THR A 3 -7.78 -10.04 -32.42
CA THR A 3 -6.63 -9.16 -32.19
C THR A 3 -5.42 -9.78 -32.89
N VAL A 4 -4.76 -9.06 -33.79
CA VAL A 4 -3.50 -9.48 -34.40
C VAL A 4 -2.37 -9.00 -33.47
N PRO A 5 -1.57 -9.89 -32.88
CA PRO A 5 -0.46 -9.49 -32.02
C PRO A 5 0.71 -8.96 -32.89
N ASP A 6 1.54 -8.11 -32.27
CA ASP A 6 2.85 -7.65 -32.78
C ASP A 6 2.83 -6.94 -34.16
N THR A 7 1.83 -6.08 -34.38
CA THR A 7 1.72 -5.29 -35.63
C THR A 7 2.64 -4.07 -35.67
N HIS A 8 3.16 -3.61 -34.53
CA HIS A 8 4.09 -2.48 -34.41
C HIS A 8 4.88 -2.59 -33.10
N GLU A 9 5.98 -1.86 -33.02
CA GLU A 9 6.78 -1.73 -31.80
C GLU A 9 5.94 -1.16 -30.64
N ALA A 10 6.08 -1.77 -29.47
CA ALA A 10 5.32 -1.36 -28.29
C ALA A 10 5.81 0.00 -27.76
N ILE A 11 4.90 0.96 -27.61
CA ILE A 11 5.19 2.30 -27.05
C ILE A 11 5.46 2.21 -25.53
N ILE A 12 4.86 1.22 -24.87
CA ILE A 12 4.98 0.98 -23.42
C ILE A 12 5.38 -0.47 -23.22
N ASP A 13 6.32 -0.72 -22.32
CA ASP A 13 6.73 -2.07 -21.96
C ASP A 13 5.58 -2.86 -21.33
N LYS A 14 5.59 -4.17 -21.53
CA LYS A 14 4.53 -5.08 -21.10
C LYS A 14 4.33 -5.04 -19.58
N GLU A 15 5.40 -4.91 -18.81
CA GLU A 15 5.35 -4.87 -17.35
C GLU A 15 4.60 -3.63 -16.85
N SER A 16 4.90 -2.45 -17.40
CA SER A 16 4.20 -1.21 -17.09
C SER A 16 2.72 -1.27 -17.48
N PHE A 17 2.41 -1.86 -18.65
CA PHE A 17 1.04 -2.07 -19.08
C PHE A 17 0.26 -2.96 -18.10
N GLU A 18 0.82 -4.09 -17.68
CA GLU A 18 0.19 -5.01 -16.73
C GLU A 18 -0.02 -4.36 -15.35
N LYS A 19 0.94 -3.56 -14.88
CA LYS A 19 0.80 -2.77 -13.64
C LYS A 19 -0.37 -1.80 -13.73
N VAL A 20 -0.49 -1.07 -14.82
CA VAL A 20 -1.60 -0.13 -15.05
C VAL A 20 -2.93 -0.87 -15.10
N GLN A 21 -3.01 -2.00 -15.82
CA GLN A 21 -4.22 -2.82 -15.87
C GLN A 21 -4.65 -3.33 -14.49
N ALA A 22 -3.69 -3.75 -13.66
CA ALA A 22 -3.96 -4.16 -12.27
C ALA A 22 -4.49 -2.99 -11.42
N LEU A 23 -3.97 -1.79 -11.61
CA LEU A 23 -4.46 -0.59 -10.93
C LEU A 23 -5.87 -0.21 -11.38
N LEU A 24 -6.18 -0.27 -12.68
CA LEU A 24 -7.50 0.01 -13.24
C LEU A 24 -8.58 -0.98 -12.76
N LYS A 25 -8.21 -2.21 -12.44
CA LYS A 25 -9.13 -3.21 -11.86
C LYS A 25 -9.53 -2.89 -10.41
N ARG A 26 -8.83 -1.98 -9.73
CA ARG A 26 -9.21 -1.54 -8.38
C ARG A 26 -10.45 -0.67 -8.49
N ASP A 27 -11.50 -1.07 -7.76
CA ASP A 27 -12.71 -0.25 -7.67
C ASP A 27 -12.43 0.96 -6.75
N THR A 28 -12.05 2.07 -7.37
CA THR A 28 -11.78 3.35 -6.71
C THR A 28 -12.92 4.35 -6.90
N ARG A 29 -14.06 3.91 -7.45
CA ARG A 29 -15.19 4.80 -7.73
C ARG A 29 -15.74 5.36 -6.42
N SER A 30 -15.78 6.69 -6.34
CA SER A 30 -16.54 7.40 -5.32
C SER A 30 -18.04 7.27 -5.59
N ALA A 31 -18.85 7.29 -4.52
CA ALA A 31 -20.31 7.29 -4.71
C ALA A 31 -20.74 8.47 -5.60
N PRO A 32 -21.72 8.29 -6.51
CA PRO A 32 -22.11 9.32 -7.51
C PRO A 32 -22.50 10.67 -6.91
N LYS A 33 -22.89 10.70 -5.63
CA LYS A 33 -23.30 11.91 -4.91
C LYS A 33 -22.18 12.51 -4.02
N SER A 34 -21.01 11.85 -3.91
CA SER A 34 -19.90 12.35 -3.10
C SER A 34 -19.03 13.28 -3.94
N ARG A 35 -19.07 14.58 -3.65
CA ARG A 35 -18.17 15.58 -4.24
C ARG A 35 -16.79 15.61 -3.57
N GLU A 36 -16.65 14.95 -2.43
CA GLU A 36 -15.42 14.96 -1.64
C GLU A 36 -14.71 13.61 -1.70
N LEU A 37 -13.46 13.64 -2.15
CA LEU A 37 -12.56 12.50 -2.03
C LEU A 37 -11.96 12.50 -0.62
N HIS A 38 -12.22 11.43 0.11
CA HIS A 38 -11.65 11.27 1.44
C HIS A 38 -10.29 10.56 1.35
N LEU A 39 -9.35 10.95 2.22
CA LEU A 39 -7.96 10.53 2.23
C LEU A 39 -7.75 9.01 2.05
N PHE A 40 -8.60 8.18 2.66
CA PHE A 40 -8.47 6.73 2.62
C PHE A 40 -9.43 6.03 1.65
N SER A 41 -10.10 6.78 0.76
CA SER A 41 -11.04 6.20 -0.21
C SER A 41 -10.34 5.24 -1.17
N GLY A 42 -10.85 4.01 -1.26
CA GLY A 42 -10.34 2.98 -2.17
C GLY A 42 -9.10 2.23 -1.68
N PHE A 43 -8.42 2.68 -0.62
CA PHE A 43 -7.19 2.06 -0.12
C PHE A 43 -7.44 1.01 0.95
N LEU A 44 -8.48 1.17 1.76
CA LEU A 44 -8.72 0.31 2.91
C LEU A 44 -9.43 -0.99 2.53
N ARG A 45 -8.89 -2.11 2.98
CA ARG A 45 -9.49 -3.43 2.85
C ARG A 45 -9.55 -4.13 4.20
N CYS A 46 -10.60 -4.91 4.38
CA CYS A 46 -10.76 -5.74 5.57
C CYS A 46 -9.79 -6.92 5.52
N ALA A 47 -9.05 -7.16 6.60
CA ALA A 47 -8.09 -8.25 6.69
C ALA A 47 -8.78 -9.63 6.62
N ASP A 48 -9.98 -9.78 7.19
CA ASP A 48 -10.69 -11.06 7.25
C ASP A 48 -11.36 -11.41 5.91
N CYS A 49 -12.09 -10.47 5.31
CA CYS A 49 -12.91 -10.77 4.13
C CYS A 49 -12.38 -10.16 2.82
N GLY A 50 -11.28 -9.38 2.85
CA GLY A 50 -10.69 -8.72 1.68
C GLY A 50 -11.54 -7.61 1.03
N LYS A 51 -12.78 -7.42 1.50
CA LYS A 51 -13.69 -6.41 0.93
C LYS A 51 -13.34 -5.00 1.39
N ALA A 52 -13.82 -4.02 0.64
CA ALA A 52 -13.56 -2.62 0.94
C ALA A 52 -14.09 -2.22 2.33
N ILE A 53 -13.34 -1.38 3.00
CA ILE A 53 -13.78 -0.68 4.21
C ILE A 53 -14.41 0.64 3.77
N THR A 54 -15.60 0.93 4.29
CA THR A 54 -16.38 2.11 3.94
C THR A 54 -16.39 3.14 5.06
N ARG A 55 -16.36 4.41 4.68
CA ARG A 55 -16.53 5.53 5.59
C ARG A 55 -17.98 5.58 6.11
N SER A 56 -18.12 5.85 7.38
CA SER A 56 -19.40 6.07 8.05
C SER A 56 -19.27 7.26 8.98
N GLN A 57 -20.27 8.12 9.00
CA GLN A 57 -20.32 9.27 9.91
C GLN A 57 -21.40 9.04 10.96
N SER A 58 -21.06 9.29 12.20
CA SER A 58 -21.98 9.25 13.33
C SER A 58 -21.80 10.53 14.15
N GLY A 59 -22.75 11.45 14.01
CA GLY A 59 -22.64 12.80 14.55
C GLY A 59 -21.38 13.52 14.02
N LYS A 60 -20.52 13.99 14.92
CA LYS A 60 -19.25 14.65 14.60
C LYS A 60 -18.09 13.68 14.34
N ASN A 61 -18.30 12.38 14.58
CA ASN A 61 -17.24 11.38 14.44
C ASN A 61 -17.31 10.65 13.11
N VAL A 62 -16.15 10.43 12.51
CA VAL A 62 -15.97 9.63 11.29
C VAL A 62 -15.34 8.30 11.65
N TYR A 63 -15.91 7.22 11.12
CA TYR A 63 -15.46 5.84 11.31
C TYR A 63 -15.24 5.18 9.96
N TYR A 64 -14.35 4.23 9.92
CA TYR A 64 -14.15 3.30 8.83
C TYR A 64 -14.55 1.91 9.28
N ALA A 65 -15.48 1.26 8.56
CA ALA A 65 -16.02 -0.05 8.92
C ALA A 65 -16.08 -0.99 7.73
N CYS A 66 -15.96 -2.29 8.00
CA CYS A 66 -16.05 -3.32 6.97
C CYS A 66 -17.41 -3.27 6.26
N SER A 67 -17.40 -3.20 4.93
CA SER A 67 -18.62 -3.13 4.12
C SER A 67 -19.45 -4.42 4.18
N THR A 68 -18.80 -5.57 4.32
CA THR A 68 -19.48 -6.88 4.43
C THR A 68 -20.28 -6.96 5.72
N TYR A 69 -19.66 -6.63 6.85
CA TYR A 69 -20.33 -6.59 8.14
C TYR A 69 -21.51 -5.61 8.16
N LYS A 70 -21.30 -4.41 7.57
CA LYS A 70 -22.30 -3.34 7.58
C LYS A 70 -23.48 -3.62 6.67
N ASN A 71 -23.23 -4.16 5.46
CA ASN A 71 -24.22 -4.18 4.38
C ASN A 71 -24.77 -5.59 4.05
N ARG A 72 -24.08 -6.66 4.43
CA ARG A 72 -24.48 -8.01 4.05
C ARG A 72 -24.93 -8.84 5.25
N SER A 73 -24.02 -9.17 6.16
CA SER A 73 -24.35 -10.02 7.32
C SER A 73 -23.28 -9.91 8.39
N ARG A 74 -23.72 -9.90 9.64
CA ARG A 74 -22.85 -10.01 10.82
C ARG A 74 -22.16 -11.37 10.92
N LEU A 75 -22.69 -12.39 10.22
CA LEU A 75 -22.10 -13.73 10.14
C LEU A 75 -21.01 -13.83 9.07
N ALA A 76 -21.02 -12.94 8.08
CA ALA A 76 -20.09 -12.99 6.95
C ALA A 76 -18.73 -12.30 7.22
N CYS A 77 -18.62 -11.51 8.28
CA CYS A 77 -17.37 -10.89 8.71
C CYS A 77 -17.52 -10.40 10.16
N SER A 78 -16.42 -10.35 10.89
CA SER A 78 -16.36 -9.75 12.21
C SER A 78 -16.46 -8.21 12.16
N MET A 79 -16.82 -7.59 13.27
CA MET A 79 -16.97 -6.15 13.36
C MET A 79 -15.60 -5.46 13.42
N HIS A 80 -15.18 -4.93 12.29
CA HIS A 80 -13.99 -4.07 12.21
C HIS A 80 -14.43 -2.63 12.01
N SER A 81 -14.13 -1.78 12.99
CA SER A 81 -14.40 -0.34 12.92
C SER A 81 -13.29 0.43 13.60
N ILE A 82 -12.80 1.48 12.94
CA ILE A 82 -11.76 2.37 13.46
C ILE A 82 -12.17 3.82 13.26
N LYS A 83 -11.89 4.67 14.25
CA LYS A 83 -12.07 6.13 14.12
C LYS A 83 -11.05 6.72 13.14
N HIS A 84 -11.48 7.72 12.35
CA HIS A 84 -10.64 8.43 11.38
C HIS A 84 -9.30 8.89 11.99
N ASN A 85 -9.33 9.61 13.10
CA ASN A 85 -8.12 10.15 13.72
C ASN A 85 -7.13 9.07 14.18
N ARG A 86 -7.63 7.92 14.65
CA ARG A 86 -6.77 6.79 15.02
C ARG A 86 -6.15 6.13 13.79
N LEU A 87 -6.91 5.99 12.71
CA LEU A 87 -6.40 5.44 11.46
C LEU A 87 -5.34 6.36 10.85
N GLU A 88 -5.61 7.66 10.82
CA GLU A 88 -4.67 8.67 10.32
C GLU A 88 -3.35 8.65 11.09
N ALA A 89 -3.41 8.66 12.42
CA ALA A 89 -2.22 8.57 13.26
C ALA A 89 -1.43 7.27 13.03
N ALA A 90 -2.12 6.13 12.91
CA ALA A 90 -1.47 4.85 12.66
C ALA A 90 -0.79 4.78 11.29
N VAL A 91 -1.44 5.29 10.24
CA VAL A 91 -0.86 5.34 8.89
C VAL A 91 0.33 6.29 8.84
N LEU A 92 0.21 7.49 9.42
CA LEU A 92 1.30 8.45 9.49
C LEU A 92 2.51 7.87 10.22
N PHE A 93 2.29 7.23 11.37
CA PHE A 93 3.34 6.55 12.12
C PHE A 93 4.02 5.47 11.28
N ALA A 94 3.25 4.61 10.59
CA ALA A 94 3.80 3.57 9.72
C ALA A 94 4.65 4.14 8.58
N ILE A 95 4.21 5.24 7.94
CA ILE A 95 4.98 5.93 6.90
C ILE A 95 6.28 6.50 7.48
N GLN A 96 6.22 7.17 8.63
CA GLN A 96 7.39 7.72 9.29
C GLN A 96 8.42 6.64 9.62
N GLN A 97 7.98 5.47 10.12
CA GLN A 97 8.86 4.33 10.37
C GLN A 97 9.54 3.84 9.09
N GLN A 98 8.81 3.72 7.99
CA GLN A 98 9.38 3.29 6.70
C GLN A 98 10.40 4.29 6.16
N VAL A 99 10.12 5.58 6.26
CA VAL A 99 11.05 6.65 5.84
C VAL A 99 12.32 6.59 6.70
N HIS A 100 12.17 6.46 8.01
CA HIS A 100 13.32 6.38 8.92
C HIS A 100 14.22 5.17 8.62
N LEU A 101 13.62 4.00 8.39
CA LEU A 101 14.35 2.80 7.99
C LEU A 101 15.08 2.98 6.65
N ALA A 102 14.42 3.59 5.66
CA ALA A 102 15.02 3.83 4.34
C ALA A 102 16.23 4.78 4.42
N VAL A 103 16.11 5.85 5.20
CA VAL A 103 17.22 6.81 5.42
C VAL A 103 18.38 6.12 6.14
N SER A 104 18.11 5.41 7.24
CA SER A 104 19.15 4.68 7.99
C SER A 104 19.86 3.63 7.12
N TYR A 105 19.11 2.95 6.24
CA TYR A 105 19.70 1.98 5.32
C TYR A 105 20.62 2.64 4.29
N SER A 106 20.25 3.77 3.72
CA SER A 106 21.07 4.52 2.76
C SER A 106 22.37 5.03 3.38
N GLU A 107 22.30 5.52 4.62
CA GLU A 107 23.48 5.95 5.38
C GLU A 107 24.41 4.77 5.69
N LEU A 108 23.87 3.61 6.07
CA LEU A 108 24.64 2.40 6.31
C LEU A 108 25.39 1.94 5.06
N VAL A 109 24.71 1.90 3.92
CA VAL A 109 25.30 1.53 2.62
C VAL A 109 26.40 2.53 2.23
N ALA A 110 26.19 3.83 2.41
CA ALA A 110 27.20 4.85 2.15
C ALA A 110 28.45 4.65 3.02
N ARG A 111 28.26 4.33 4.30
CA ARG A 111 29.37 4.04 5.23
C ARG A 111 30.16 2.80 4.82
N ILE A 112 29.49 1.72 4.42
CA ILE A 112 30.14 0.50 3.95
C ILE A 112 30.96 0.78 2.70
N ASN A 113 30.41 1.52 1.73
CA ASN A 113 31.08 1.82 0.48
C ASN A 113 32.27 2.81 0.66
N SER A 114 32.24 3.64 1.68
CA SER A 114 33.32 4.56 2.00
C SER A 114 34.40 3.96 2.91
N ALA A 115 34.14 2.81 3.53
CA ALA A 115 35.11 2.15 4.39
C ALA A 115 36.29 1.61 3.58
N PRO A 116 37.56 1.89 3.96
CA PRO A 116 38.71 1.33 3.28
C PRO A 116 38.70 -0.20 3.41
N ILE A 117 38.81 -0.88 2.29
CA ILE A 117 38.94 -2.34 2.27
C ILE A 117 40.26 -2.69 2.97
N LYS A 118 40.20 -3.12 4.22
CA LYS A 118 41.34 -3.76 4.87
C LYS A 118 41.60 -5.07 4.12
N LYS A 119 42.62 -5.08 3.25
CA LYS A 119 43.14 -6.33 2.73
C LYS A 119 43.66 -7.15 3.95
N ALA A 120 42.91 -8.19 4.32
CA ALA A 120 43.41 -9.16 5.25
C ALA A 120 44.67 -9.78 4.60
N SER A 121 45.83 -9.57 5.20
CA SER A 121 47.06 -10.25 4.78
C SER A 121 46.92 -11.73 5.14
N LEU A 122 47.25 -12.60 4.20
CA LEU A 122 47.24 -14.06 4.41
C LEU A 122 48.18 -14.54 5.52
N SER A 123 48.96 -13.63 6.14
CA SER A 123 49.88 -13.90 7.24
C SER A 123 49.22 -14.09 8.62
N ASP A 124 47.93 -13.75 8.76
CA ASP A 124 47.24 -13.80 10.05
C ASP A 124 46.59 -15.16 10.37
N TRP A 125 46.81 -16.17 9.51
CA TRP A 125 46.22 -17.52 9.65
C TRP A 125 47.25 -18.62 9.92
N THR A 126 48.44 -18.30 10.46
CA THR A 126 49.38 -19.32 10.91
C THR A 126 49.14 -19.59 12.40
N ILE A 127 48.55 -20.75 12.66
CA ILE A 127 48.50 -21.41 13.99
C ILE A 127 49.84 -22.09 14.22
#